data_43aef616145c7b8ba25e0b92000fcccf
#
_entry.id   43aef616145c7b8ba25e0b92000fcccf
#
_cell.length_a   1.000
_cell.length_b   1.000
_cell.length_c   1.000
_cell.angle_alpha   90.00
_cell.angle_beta   90.00
_cell.angle_gamma   90.00
#
_symmetry.space_group_name_H-M   'P 1'
#
loop_
_entity.id
_entity.type
_entity.pdbx_description
1 polymer ?
#
loop_
_entity_poly.entity_id
_entity_poly.type
_entity_poly.pdbx_seq_one_letter_code
_entity_poly.pdbx_strand_id
1 'polypeptide(L)'
;MDPSEIPHRVNLFPNSPCVDEETLQQSARPFDPVSKVLGDDDLLMEILLLIGCPTTLVCAALVCKQWFCHASDPAFLCRFSKLHPPCLLGFYVNTRIDLSRFVPMLPQPAEFDAVVRRASSSLDKYKLILDDWNDIVFTNKFKNHEEEPESIHIVLNPLCPERGMVSVPPFPIHECQDGYFHTCSRLLFKEEGDGFSYVYLDMESDGTKSTMHVYMLQDGVWCVHASATTQLPCLPLKLNPLIVDNKIYMAATLSEILVLDFTALSFSTFQLPQGLVIGDHGTMLSRADDDSGVYLIHLKEPQLCIWLRTRDNWLLVDTICLHEMYAKLGMSDVRGCVWINQVGGNAEFVFLQMGRCLVYVGIKCRKLCKVYELTSEDQWFGPIQPCMTIWPPTFPALKDDPASDAT
;
A
#
# COMPACT_ATOMS: atom_id res chain seq x y z
N MET A 1 59.32 10.52 -31.00
CA MET A 1 59.60 10.05 -32.36
C MET A 1 58.28 10.01 -33.07
N ASP A 2 58.11 10.97 -33.91
CA ASP A 2 57.06 11.29 -34.88
C ASP A 2 57.39 10.55 -36.19
N PRO A 3 56.66 10.69 -37.26
CA PRO A 3 55.26 10.51 -37.61
C PRO A 3 55.06 9.66 -38.91
N SER A 4 53.76 9.74 -39.37
CA SER A 4 53.40 9.60 -40.82
C SER A 4 53.54 8.28 -41.53
N GLU A 5 52.42 7.83 -42.07
CA GLU A 5 52.23 7.67 -43.52
C GLU A 5 50.82 7.33 -43.89
N ILE A 6 50.21 8.20 -44.71
CA ILE A 6 49.01 7.97 -45.52
C ILE A 6 49.47 7.44 -46.90
N PRO A 7 48.78 6.53 -47.54
CA PRO A 7 48.68 6.65 -49.00
C PRO A 7 47.24 6.53 -49.54
N HIS A 8 46.92 7.56 -50.27
CA HIS A 8 46.39 7.63 -51.65
C HIS A 8 45.14 6.86 -52.07
N ARG A 9 44.21 7.70 -52.39
CA ARG A 9 43.04 7.63 -53.24
C ARG A 9 43.40 7.11 -54.66
N VAL A 10 42.63 6.14 -55.16
CA VAL A 10 42.51 5.89 -56.62
C VAL A 10 41.06 5.88 -56.99
N ASN A 11 40.71 6.92 -57.80
CA ASN A 11 39.43 6.99 -58.55
C ASN A 11 39.60 6.14 -59.83
N LEU A 12 38.60 5.33 -60.11
CA LEU A 12 38.35 4.86 -61.48
C LEU A 12 36.84 4.69 -61.71
N PHE A 13 36.25 5.65 -62.43
CA PHE A 13 35.01 5.42 -63.15
C PHE A 13 35.35 4.78 -64.51
N PRO A 14 34.44 3.98 -65.07
CA PRO A 14 33.89 4.30 -66.40
C PRO A 14 32.37 4.08 -66.51
N ASN A 15 31.77 5.07 -67.12
CA ASN A 15 30.65 5.16 -68.07
C ASN A 15 29.61 4.04 -68.14
N SER A 16 28.37 4.53 -68.13
CA SER A 16 27.04 3.96 -68.39
C SER A 16 26.92 3.08 -69.64
N PRO A 17 25.88 2.24 -69.75
CA PRO A 17 24.73 2.70 -70.50
C PRO A 17 23.36 2.47 -69.84
N CYS A 18 22.38 3.28 -70.28
CA CYS A 18 20.99 3.18 -70.05
C CYS A 18 20.44 1.81 -70.35
N VAL A 19 19.67 1.22 -69.45
CA VAL A 19 18.71 0.15 -69.75
C VAL A 19 17.48 0.37 -68.83
N ASP A 20 16.39 0.64 -69.53
CA ASP A 20 14.99 0.35 -69.31
C ASP A 20 14.38 0.31 -67.89
N GLU A 21 13.33 1.15 -67.72
CA GLU A 21 12.25 1.04 -66.76
C GLU A 21 11.65 -0.37 -66.78
N GLU A 22 12.16 -1.26 -65.91
CA GLU A 22 11.41 -2.44 -65.50
C GLU A 22 10.80 -2.17 -64.11
N THR A 23 9.49 -2.11 -64.13
CA THR A 23 8.50 -2.18 -63.10
C THR A 23 8.99 -2.97 -61.90
N LEU A 24 9.48 -2.28 -60.86
CA LEU A 24 9.64 -2.85 -59.54
C LEU A 24 8.23 -3.20 -59.01
N GLN A 25 7.79 -4.40 -59.28
CA GLN A 25 6.76 -5.07 -58.51
C GLN A 25 7.21 -5.06 -57.06
N GLN A 26 6.61 -4.15 -56.29
CA GLN A 26 6.62 -4.26 -54.83
C GLN A 26 6.01 -5.62 -54.47
N SER A 27 6.88 -6.60 -54.24
CA SER A 27 6.52 -7.84 -53.59
C SER A 27 5.90 -7.47 -52.26
N ALA A 28 4.57 -7.50 -52.21
CA ALA A 28 3.83 -7.38 -50.95
C ALA A 28 4.34 -8.48 -50.05
N ARG A 29 5.14 -8.10 -49.04
CA ARG A 29 5.52 -9.02 -47.98
C ARG A 29 4.23 -9.64 -47.44
N PRO A 30 4.15 -10.97 -47.30
CA PRO A 30 2.98 -11.61 -46.74
C PRO A 30 2.69 -10.93 -45.37
N PHE A 31 1.48 -10.39 -45.27
CA PHE A 31 1.03 -9.74 -44.03
C PHE A 31 1.22 -10.73 -42.87
N ASP A 32 2.15 -10.41 -42.00
CA ASP A 32 2.38 -11.19 -40.83
C ASP A 32 1.14 -11.11 -39.91
N PRO A 33 0.46 -12.23 -39.63
CA PRO A 33 -0.73 -12.25 -38.75
C PRO A 33 -0.48 -11.60 -37.40
N VAL A 34 0.75 -11.70 -36.88
CA VAL A 34 1.17 -11.10 -35.62
C VAL A 34 1.10 -9.58 -35.69
N SER A 35 1.61 -8.98 -36.79
CA SER A 35 1.54 -7.53 -36.98
C SER A 35 0.12 -6.99 -37.05
N LYS A 36 -0.85 -7.78 -37.60
CA LYS A 36 -2.26 -7.42 -37.57
C LYS A 36 -2.86 -7.40 -36.18
N VAL A 37 -2.55 -8.43 -35.36
CA VAL A 37 -3.06 -8.55 -34.00
C VAL A 37 -2.47 -7.46 -33.11
N LEU A 38 -1.16 -7.22 -33.18
CA LEU A 38 -0.47 -6.22 -32.36
C LEU A 38 -0.71 -4.78 -32.86
N GLY A 39 -1.20 -4.58 -34.06
CA GLY A 39 -1.59 -3.28 -34.61
C GLY A 39 -3.07 -2.95 -34.42
N ASP A 40 -3.87 -3.87 -33.90
CA ASP A 40 -5.28 -3.66 -33.56
C ASP A 40 -5.37 -3.28 -32.07
N ASP A 41 -5.82 -2.05 -31.81
CA ASP A 41 -5.86 -1.49 -30.47
C ASP A 41 -6.72 -2.30 -29.48
N ASP A 42 -7.86 -2.80 -29.94
CA ASP A 42 -8.77 -3.59 -29.10
C ASP A 42 -8.16 -4.94 -28.73
N LEU A 43 -7.56 -5.62 -29.71
CA LEU A 43 -6.87 -6.89 -29.46
C LEU A 43 -5.64 -6.71 -28.58
N LEU A 44 -4.89 -5.62 -28.78
CA LEU A 44 -3.74 -5.29 -27.97
C LEU A 44 -4.14 -5.06 -26.51
N MET A 45 -5.20 -4.27 -26.27
CA MET A 45 -5.72 -4.05 -24.90
C MET A 45 -6.13 -5.37 -24.22
N GLU A 46 -6.82 -6.25 -24.94
CA GLU A 46 -7.19 -7.56 -24.37
C GLU A 46 -5.96 -8.43 -24.08
N ILE A 47 -4.92 -8.39 -24.92
CA ILE A 47 -3.65 -9.09 -24.64
C ILE A 47 -2.97 -8.52 -23.40
N LEU A 48 -2.91 -7.18 -23.28
CA LEU A 48 -2.31 -6.53 -22.10
C LEU A 48 -3.09 -6.83 -20.82
N LEU A 49 -4.42 -6.99 -20.89
CA LEU A 49 -5.23 -7.41 -19.74
C LEU A 49 -4.98 -8.85 -19.28
N LEU A 50 -4.43 -9.72 -20.13
CA LEU A 50 -4.04 -11.08 -19.74
C LEU A 50 -2.73 -11.13 -18.93
N ILE A 51 -2.01 -10.03 -18.87
CA ILE A 51 -0.78 -9.94 -18.07
C ILE A 51 -1.16 -9.96 -16.59
N GLY A 52 -0.75 -10.99 -15.85
CA GLY A 52 -1.15 -11.17 -14.45
C GLY A 52 -0.37 -10.33 -13.42
N CYS A 53 0.63 -9.54 -13.86
CA CYS A 53 1.55 -8.85 -12.95
C CYS A 53 1.80 -7.40 -13.39
N PRO A 54 1.63 -6.40 -12.48
CA PRO A 54 1.88 -4.99 -12.79
C PRO A 54 3.29 -4.70 -13.31
N THR A 55 4.31 -5.37 -12.78
CA THR A 55 5.70 -5.21 -13.25
C THR A 55 5.86 -5.66 -14.70
N THR A 56 5.24 -6.78 -15.06
CA THR A 56 5.26 -7.29 -16.43
C THR A 56 4.49 -6.37 -17.37
N LEU A 57 3.38 -5.74 -16.90
CA LEU A 57 2.65 -4.73 -17.65
C LEU A 57 3.54 -3.52 -17.96
N VAL A 58 4.29 -3.02 -16.98
CA VAL A 58 5.26 -1.93 -17.20
C VAL A 58 6.33 -2.34 -18.23
N CYS A 59 6.87 -3.55 -18.12
CA CYS A 59 7.83 -4.06 -19.12
C CYS A 59 7.22 -4.14 -20.53
N ALA A 60 5.97 -4.58 -20.65
CA ALA A 60 5.25 -4.62 -21.91
C ALA A 60 5.02 -3.22 -22.49
N ALA A 61 4.67 -2.25 -21.65
CA ALA A 61 4.49 -0.86 -22.04
C ALA A 61 5.76 -0.24 -22.68
N LEU A 62 6.95 -0.70 -22.28
CA LEU A 62 8.23 -0.19 -22.81
C LEU A 62 8.58 -0.72 -24.21
N VAL A 63 7.76 -1.59 -24.79
CA VAL A 63 8.01 -2.13 -26.14
C VAL A 63 7.89 -1.05 -27.22
N CYS A 64 6.85 -0.22 -27.16
CA CYS A 64 6.67 0.90 -28.08
C CYS A 64 5.66 1.94 -27.52
N LYS A 65 5.60 3.12 -28.17
CA LYS A 65 4.69 4.22 -27.75
C LYS A 65 3.20 3.79 -27.72
N GLN A 66 2.75 2.97 -28.67
CA GLN A 66 1.36 2.47 -28.71
C GLN A 66 1.05 1.63 -27.46
N TRP A 67 1.90 0.67 -27.14
CA TRP A 67 1.74 -0.17 -25.95
C TRP A 67 1.78 0.65 -24.65
N PHE A 68 2.68 1.65 -24.61
CA PHE A 68 2.76 2.56 -23.47
C PHE A 68 1.46 3.34 -23.29
N CYS A 69 0.92 3.95 -24.37
CA CYS A 69 -0.31 4.71 -24.29
C CYS A 69 -1.49 3.87 -23.80
N HIS A 70 -1.64 2.63 -24.29
CA HIS A 70 -2.71 1.75 -23.85
C HIS A 70 -2.51 1.28 -22.40
N ALA A 71 -1.30 0.85 -22.04
CA ALA A 71 -1.01 0.33 -20.70
C ALA A 71 -1.09 1.40 -19.59
N SER A 72 -0.82 2.68 -19.92
CA SER A 72 -0.89 3.80 -18.99
C SER A 72 -2.23 4.53 -18.97
N ASP A 73 -3.17 4.13 -19.83
CA ASP A 73 -4.51 4.72 -19.89
C ASP A 73 -5.28 4.47 -18.59
N PRO A 74 -5.86 5.50 -17.94
CA PRO A 74 -6.58 5.35 -16.68
C PRO A 74 -7.76 4.38 -16.75
N ALA A 75 -8.49 4.32 -17.85
CA ALA A 75 -9.62 3.41 -18.02
C ALA A 75 -9.14 1.96 -18.16
N PHE A 76 -8.02 1.74 -18.86
CA PHE A 76 -7.36 0.45 -18.95
C PHE A 76 -6.88 0.01 -17.57
N LEU A 77 -6.18 0.88 -16.83
CA LEU A 77 -5.69 0.58 -15.48
C LEU A 77 -6.82 0.23 -14.53
N CYS A 78 -7.96 0.93 -14.60
CA CYS A 78 -9.13 0.59 -13.82
C CYS A 78 -9.69 -0.82 -14.14
N ARG A 79 -9.69 -1.23 -15.41
CA ARG A 79 -10.08 -2.62 -15.81
C ARG A 79 -9.04 -3.63 -15.34
N PHE A 80 -7.77 -3.32 -15.50
CA PHE A 80 -6.66 -4.19 -15.10
C PHE A 80 -6.68 -4.46 -13.58
N SER A 81 -6.88 -3.43 -12.74
CA SER A 81 -6.94 -3.59 -11.28
C SER A 81 -8.09 -4.49 -10.81
N LYS A 82 -9.23 -4.43 -11.51
CA LYS A 82 -10.36 -5.32 -11.20
C LYS A 82 -10.07 -6.79 -11.51
N LEU A 83 -9.28 -7.05 -12.55
CA LEU A 83 -8.87 -8.40 -12.93
C LEU A 83 -7.67 -8.89 -12.10
N HIS A 84 -6.76 -8.00 -11.78
CA HIS A 84 -5.51 -8.26 -11.10
C HIS A 84 -5.36 -7.32 -9.89
N PRO A 85 -6.11 -7.55 -8.80
CA PRO A 85 -6.01 -6.72 -7.61
C PRO A 85 -4.61 -6.79 -7.01
N PRO A 86 -4.19 -5.77 -6.24
CA PRO A 86 -2.91 -5.78 -5.55
C PRO A 86 -2.70 -7.07 -4.76
N CYS A 87 -1.52 -7.67 -4.90
CA CYS A 87 -1.17 -8.93 -4.25
C CYS A 87 -0.35 -8.68 -2.98
N LEU A 88 -0.61 -9.44 -1.94
CA LEU A 88 0.21 -9.47 -0.74
C LEU A 88 1.53 -10.17 -1.02
N LEU A 89 2.63 -9.41 -1.06
CA LEU A 89 3.99 -9.92 -1.29
C LEU A 89 4.59 -10.55 -0.04
N GLY A 90 4.26 -9.98 1.10
CA GLY A 90 4.77 -10.36 2.40
C GLY A 90 4.30 -9.38 3.46
N PHE A 91 4.96 -9.39 4.58
CA PHE A 91 4.66 -8.46 5.66
C PHE A 91 5.91 -8.18 6.49
N TYR A 92 5.93 -7.02 7.09
CA TYR A 92 6.93 -6.69 8.10
C TYR A 92 6.41 -7.06 9.48
N VAL A 93 7.26 -7.65 10.28
CA VAL A 93 6.95 -8.03 11.66
C VAL A 93 7.99 -7.45 12.60
N ASN A 94 7.52 -6.80 13.64
CA ASN A 94 8.34 -6.36 14.77
C ASN A 94 8.27 -7.41 15.86
N THR A 95 9.39 -8.05 16.18
CA THR A 95 9.44 -9.10 17.22
C THR A 95 10.32 -8.71 18.40
N ARG A 96 11.04 -7.58 18.27
CA ARG A 96 11.89 -6.95 19.28
C ARG A 96 11.85 -5.44 19.09
N ILE A 97 12.23 -4.69 20.11
CA ILE A 97 12.21 -3.22 20.08
C ILE A 97 13.08 -2.64 18.95
N ASP A 98 14.11 -3.36 18.55
CA ASP A 98 15.15 -2.89 17.63
C ASP A 98 15.23 -3.67 16.31
N LEU A 99 14.28 -4.55 16.02
CA LEU A 99 14.36 -5.42 14.85
C LEU A 99 13.01 -5.61 14.16
N SER A 100 12.94 -5.12 12.94
CA SER A 100 11.87 -5.44 11.99
C SER A 100 12.37 -6.45 10.97
N ARG A 101 11.54 -7.42 10.62
CA ARG A 101 11.84 -8.43 9.61
C ARG A 101 10.79 -8.42 8.52
N PHE A 102 11.21 -8.60 7.29
CA PHE A 102 10.30 -8.92 6.19
C PHE A 102 10.09 -10.43 6.11
N VAL A 103 8.84 -10.85 6.06
CA VAL A 103 8.43 -12.25 5.91
C VAL A 103 7.65 -12.37 4.59
N PRO A 104 8.18 -13.09 3.58
CA PRO A 104 7.49 -13.25 2.31
C PRO A 104 6.29 -14.19 2.44
N MET A 105 5.19 -13.87 1.77
CA MET A 105 4.09 -14.83 1.59
C MET A 105 4.49 -15.89 0.58
N LEU A 106 4.33 -17.16 0.92
CA LEU A 106 4.69 -18.30 0.07
C LEU A 106 3.44 -19.15 -0.26
N PRO A 107 3.36 -19.76 -1.46
CA PRO A 107 4.28 -19.59 -2.61
C PRO A 107 4.06 -18.27 -3.35
N GLN A 108 5.14 -17.70 -3.90
CA GLN A 108 5.09 -16.50 -4.74
C GLN A 108 5.34 -16.88 -6.20
N PRO A 109 4.69 -16.21 -7.18
CA PRO A 109 5.10 -16.26 -8.56
C PRO A 109 6.55 -15.78 -8.76
N ALA A 110 7.28 -16.41 -9.66
CA ALA A 110 8.70 -16.07 -9.91
C ALA A 110 8.92 -14.62 -10.33
N GLU A 111 7.91 -14.01 -10.95
CA GLU A 111 7.93 -12.60 -11.37
C GLU A 111 8.09 -11.64 -10.17
N PHE A 112 7.69 -12.04 -8.98
CA PHE A 112 7.82 -11.22 -7.77
C PHE A 112 9.13 -11.41 -7.01
N ASP A 113 9.99 -12.37 -7.37
CA ASP A 113 11.23 -12.65 -6.65
C ASP A 113 12.14 -11.41 -6.50
N ALA A 114 12.25 -10.60 -7.55
CA ALA A 114 13.05 -9.38 -7.51
C ALA A 114 12.46 -8.31 -6.58
N VAL A 115 11.13 -8.19 -6.57
CA VAL A 115 10.38 -7.23 -5.75
C VAL A 115 10.46 -7.63 -4.29
N VAL A 116 10.26 -8.91 -3.99
CA VAL A 116 10.37 -9.50 -2.64
C VAL A 116 11.77 -9.33 -2.07
N ARG A 117 12.83 -9.60 -2.88
CA ARG A 117 14.22 -9.34 -2.45
C ARG A 117 14.47 -7.87 -2.13
N ARG A 118 13.90 -6.94 -2.93
CA ARG A 118 14.01 -5.50 -2.68
C ARG A 118 13.32 -5.11 -1.38
N ALA A 119 12.09 -5.56 -1.16
CA ALA A 119 11.35 -5.34 0.08
C ALA A 119 12.13 -5.85 1.31
N SER A 120 12.75 -7.03 1.20
CA SER A 120 13.57 -7.62 2.27
C SER A 120 14.82 -6.80 2.58
N SER A 121 15.54 -6.32 1.56
CA SER A 121 16.84 -5.65 1.74
C SER A 121 16.76 -4.18 2.13
N SER A 122 15.63 -3.51 1.82
CA SER A 122 15.50 -2.07 2.01
C SER A 122 15.43 -1.65 3.49
N LEU A 123 15.05 -2.55 4.38
CA LEU A 123 14.81 -2.26 5.81
C LEU A 123 15.93 -2.69 6.75
N ASP A 124 16.98 -3.34 6.27
CA ASP A 124 18.10 -3.82 7.11
C ASP A 124 18.79 -2.70 7.93
N LYS A 125 18.55 -1.44 7.55
CA LYS A 125 19.14 -0.24 8.18
C LYS A 125 18.21 0.42 9.21
N TYR A 126 16.94 -0.02 9.29
CA TYR A 126 15.92 0.63 10.10
C TYR A 126 15.43 -0.32 11.20
N LYS A 127 15.33 0.21 12.41
CA LYS A 127 15.11 -0.62 13.58
C LYS A 127 13.64 -0.94 13.86
N LEU A 128 12.73 -0.02 13.54
CA LEU A 128 11.32 -0.18 13.91
C LEU A 128 10.42 0.39 12.82
N ILE A 129 9.49 -0.42 12.36
CA ILE A 129 8.38 0.04 11.52
C ILE A 129 7.25 0.43 12.45
N LEU A 130 6.80 1.67 12.36
CA LEU A 130 5.76 2.23 13.21
C LEU A 130 4.39 2.12 12.56
N ASP A 131 4.32 2.34 11.25
CA ASP A 131 3.10 2.27 10.46
C ASP A 131 3.43 2.05 8.99
N ASP A 132 2.46 1.60 8.19
CA ASP A 132 2.54 1.57 6.75
C ASP A 132 1.20 1.97 6.12
N TRP A 133 1.29 2.49 4.90
CA TRP A 133 0.15 2.82 4.07
C TRP A 133 0.57 2.70 2.60
N ASN A 134 -0.13 1.87 1.81
CA ASN A 134 0.12 1.73 0.37
C ASN A 134 1.62 1.65 0.02
N ASP A 135 2.34 0.70 0.63
CA ASP A 135 3.79 0.47 0.43
C ASP A 135 4.73 1.56 0.98
N ILE A 136 4.21 2.52 1.72
CA ILE A 136 4.99 3.51 2.44
C ILE A 136 5.22 3.00 3.86
N VAL A 137 6.47 2.90 4.23
CA VAL A 137 6.89 2.48 5.56
C VAL A 137 7.33 3.69 6.37
N PHE A 138 6.69 3.87 7.52
CA PHE A 138 7.09 4.86 8.51
C PHE A 138 7.98 4.19 9.55
N THR A 139 9.18 4.68 9.73
CA THR A 139 10.18 4.07 10.60
C THR A 139 10.99 5.11 11.39
N ASN A 140 11.60 4.66 12.47
CA ASN A 140 12.54 5.46 13.24
C ASN A 140 13.97 5.02 12.97
N LYS A 141 14.85 6.02 12.81
CA LYS A 141 16.28 5.83 12.82
C LYS A 141 16.83 6.44 14.11
N PHE A 142 17.40 5.62 14.99
CA PHE A 142 18.09 6.11 16.18
C PHE A 142 19.49 6.58 15.79
N LYS A 143 19.86 7.79 16.14
CA LYS A 143 21.25 8.22 16.15
C LYS A 143 21.96 7.57 17.33
N ASN A 144 23.21 7.24 17.16
CA ASN A 144 24.10 6.49 18.05
C ASN A 144 23.89 6.66 19.55
N HIS A 145 24.25 5.61 20.29
CA HIS A 145 24.00 5.29 21.70
C HIS A 145 24.49 6.28 22.77
N GLU A 146 25.07 7.42 22.46
CA GLU A 146 25.78 8.25 23.44
C GLU A 146 25.17 9.64 23.75
N GLU A 147 24.17 10.09 22.98
CA GLU A 147 23.45 11.33 23.24
C GLU A 147 21.95 11.06 23.14
N GLU A 148 21.12 11.82 23.84
CA GLU A 148 19.66 11.66 23.89
C GLU A 148 19.08 11.19 22.53
N PRO A 149 18.21 10.18 22.50
CA PRO A 149 17.76 9.57 21.25
C PRO A 149 16.87 10.53 20.49
N GLU A 150 17.46 11.45 19.72
CA GLU A 150 16.73 12.14 18.68
C GLU A 150 16.27 11.08 17.66
N SER A 151 15.06 10.64 17.82
CA SER A 151 14.43 9.75 16.85
C SER A 151 14.12 10.55 15.59
N ILE A 152 14.83 10.27 14.50
CA ILE A 152 14.48 10.81 13.19
C ILE A 152 13.39 9.92 12.61
N HIS A 153 12.23 10.50 12.39
CA HIS A 153 11.15 9.83 11.67
C HIS A 153 11.43 9.86 10.18
N ILE A 154 11.28 8.71 9.54
CA ILE A 154 11.59 8.54 8.12
C ILE A 154 10.42 7.84 7.45
N VAL A 155 9.99 8.39 6.34
CA VAL A 155 9.07 7.76 5.40
C VAL A 155 9.87 7.24 4.23
N LEU A 156 9.68 5.98 3.88
CA LEU A 156 10.34 5.37 2.73
C LEU A 156 9.38 4.45 1.99
N ASN A 157 9.61 4.30 0.69
CA ASN A 157 8.92 3.31 -0.11
C ASN A 157 9.89 2.16 -0.42
N PRO A 158 9.77 0.99 0.22
CA PRO A 158 10.69 -0.12 0.02
C PRO A 158 10.71 -0.66 -1.40
N LEU A 159 9.61 -0.54 -2.12
CA LEU A 159 9.49 -1.05 -3.48
C LEU A 159 9.92 -0.03 -4.55
N CYS A 160 9.93 1.26 -4.22
CA CYS A 160 10.35 2.36 -5.09
C CYS A 160 11.40 3.24 -4.39
N PRO A 161 12.63 2.73 -4.14
CA PRO A 161 13.67 3.47 -3.45
C PRO A 161 14.11 4.73 -4.20
N GLU A 162 13.87 4.81 -5.50
CA GLU A 162 14.08 5.98 -6.35
C GLU A 162 13.20 7.19 -5.95
N ARG A 163 12.09 6.98 -5.28
CA ARG A 163 11.28 8.06 -4.68
C ARG A 163 11.96 8.72 -3.48
N GLY A 164 13.07 8.13 -3.03
CA GLY A 164 13.88 8.64 -1.94
C GLY A 164 13.29 8.39 -0.55
N MET A 165 13.99 8.92 0.44
CA MET A 165 13.54 8.95 1.83
C MET A 165 13.09 10.37 2.15
N VAL A 166 11.96 10.49 2.82
CA VAL A 166 11.49 11.75 3.36
C VAL A 166 11.71 11.75 4.86
N SER A 167 12.53 12.69 5.35
CA SER A 167 12.66 12.93 6.80
C SER A 167 11.45 13.75 7.24
N VAL A 168 10.72 13.22 8.20
CA VAL A 168 9.56 13.90 8.78
C VAL A 168 10.04 14.62 10.04
N PRO A 169 9.76 15.92 10.20
CA PRO A 169 10.14 16.65 11.40
C PRO A 169 9.46 16.06 12.65
N PRO A 170 10.01 16.32 13.84
CA PRO A 170 9.38 15.89 15.09
C PRO A 170 7.91 16.31 15.14
N PHE A 171 7.06 15.44 15.67
CA PHE A 171 5.65 15.75 15.80
C PHE A 171 5.43 16.92 16.76
N PRO A 172 4.42 17.76 16.49
CA PRO A 172 4.05 18.79 17.44
C PRO A 172 3.65 18.14 18.77
N ILE A 173 4.36 18.51 19.83
CA ILE A 173 4.01 18.08 21.19
C ILE A 173 3.12 19.16 21.77
N HIS A 174 1.86 18.84 22.01
CA HIS A 174 1.03 19.65 22.89
C HIS A 174 1.23 19.22 24.32
N GLU A 175 1.62 20.17 25.18
CA GLU A 175 1.48 19.96 26.60
C GLU A 175 -0.03 19.92 26.90
N CYS A 176 -0.53 18.76 27.29
CA CYS A 176 -1.91 18.65 27.73
C CYS A 176 -2.17 19.61 28.87
N GLN A 177 -3.30 20.33 28.80
CA GLN A 177 -3.78 21.12 29.94
C GLN A 177 -4.03 20.20 31.14
N ASP A 178 -3.92 20.74 32.35
CA ASP A 178 -4.21 19.97 33.56
C ASP A 178 -5.58 19.26 33.48
N GLY A 179 -5.56 17.95 33.66
CA GLY A 179 -6.75 17.12 33.56
C GLY A 179 -7.06 16.55 32.17
N TYR A 180 -6.29 16.92 31.14
CA TYR A 180 -6.40 16.31 29.79
C TYR A 180 -5.36 15.21 29.63
N PHE A 181 -5.68 14.23 28.80
CA PHE A 181 -4.77 13.14 28.42
C PHE A 181 -4.87 12.86 26.92
N HIS A 182 -3.75 12.48 26.33
CA HIS A 182 -3.71 12.06 24.92
C HIS A 182 -4.42 10.71 24.77
N THR A 183 -5.37 10.65 23.85
CA THR A 183 -6.11 9.42 23.58
C THR A 183 -5.69 8.75 22.29
N CYS A 184 -5.21 9.52 21.32
CA CYS A 184 -4.78 9.00 20.03
C CYS A 184 -3.79 9.98 19.41
N SER A 185 -2.64 9.46 18.98
CA SER A 185 -1.67 10.19 18.15
C SER A 185 -1.28 9.29 17.00
N ARG A 186 -1.49 9.73 15.75
CA ARG A 186 -1.24 8.92 14.55
C ARG A 186 -0.76 9.77 13.39
N LEU A 187 0.23 9.24 12.68
CA LEU A 187 0.59 9.72 11.35
C LEU A 187 -0.25 8.97 10.32
N LEU A 188 -0.87 9.69 9.43
CA LEU A 188 -1.66 9.16 8.34
C LEU A 188 -1.14 9.75 7.02
N PHE A 189 -1.39 9.04 5.93
CA PHE A 189 -1.02 9.45 4.60
C PHE A 189 -2.29 9.66 3.78
N LYS A 190 -2.35 10.74 3.04
CA LYS A 190 -3.42 11.04 2.10
C LYS A 190 -2.84 11.13 0.71
N GLU A 191 -3.38 10.38 -0.23
CA GLU A 191 -3.01 10.51 -1.63
C GLU A 191 -3.53 11.83 -2.20
N GLU A 192 -2.64 12.60 -2.84
CA GLU A 192 -2.98 13.85 -3.51
C GLU A 192 -2.22 13.93 -4.85
N GLY A 193 -2.95 13.75 -5.95
CA GLY A 193 -2.33 13.72 -7.28
C GLY A 193 -1.26 12.63 -7.39
N ASP A 194 -0.05 13.00 -7.78
CA ASP A 194 1.07 12.07 -7.94
C ASP A 194 1.90 11.88 -6.65
N GLY A 195 1.45 12.44 -5.52
CA GLY A 195 2.17 12.44 -4.24
C GLY A 195 1.31 12.06 -3.05
N PHE A 196 1.90 12.26 -1.87
CA PHE A 196 1.24 12.03 -0.59
C PHE A 196 1.35 13.26 0.29
N SER A 197 0.24 13.61 0.92
CA SER A 197 0.22 14.54 2.03
C SER A 197 0.33 13.78 3.34
N TYR A 198 1.16 14.27 4.24
CA TYR A 198 1.34 13.72 5.58
C TYR A 198 0.40 14.44 6.52
N VAL A 199 -0.44 13.68 7.19
CA VAL A 199 -1.41 14.17 8.16
C VAL A 199 -1.10 13.58 9.53
N TYR A 200 -0.80 14.43 10.49
CA TYR A 200 -0.65 14.01 11.87
C TYR A 200 -1.89 14.37 12.67
N LEU A 201 -2.43 13.37 13.34
CA LEU A 201 -3.57 13.50 14.23
C LEU A 201 -3.09 13.47 15.67
N ASP A 202 -3.59 14.39 16.46
CA ASP A 202 -3.42 14.37 17.89
C ASP A 202 -4.78 14.63 18.55
N MET A 203 -5.20 13.74 19.42
CA MET A 203 -6.47 13.85 20.14
C MET A 203 -6.21 13.82 21.63
N GLU A 204 -6.73 14.83 22.30
CA GLU A 204 -6.77 14.95 23.76
C GLU A 204 -8.20 14.85 24.29
N SER A 205 -8.36 14.36 25.52
CA SER A 205 -9.64 14.24 26.19
C SER A 205 -9.51 14.59 27.67
N ASP A 206 -10.55 15.19 28.25
CA ASP A 206 -10.70 15.39 29.68
C ASP A 206 -11.64 14.35 30.34
N GLY A 207 -12.05 13.33 29.56
CA GLY A 207 -13.01 12.30 30.00
C GLY A 207 -14.48 12.69 29.80
N THR A 208 -14.78 13.94 29.39
CA THR A 208 -16.14 14.41 29.08
C THR A 208 -16.28 14.92 27.65
N LYS A 209 -15.24 15.56 27.16
CA LYS A 209 -15.12 16.06 25.78
C LYS A 209 -13.75 15.69 25.23
N SER A 210 -13.63 15.71 23.92
CA SER A 210 -12.37 15.46 23.23
C SER A 210 -12.13 16.48 22.16
N THR A 211 -10.88 16.90 22.01
CA THR A 211 -10.45 17.82 20.96
C THR A 211 -9.43 17.10 20.09
N MET A 212 -9.67 17.12 18.78
CA MET A 212 -8.74 16.62 17.78
C MET A 212 -8.05 17.79 17.09
N HIS A 213 -6.74 17.70 17.01
CA HIS A 213 -5.89 18.55 16.21
C HIS A 213 -5.40 17.77 14.98
N VAL A 214 -5.60 18.36 13.82
CA VAL A 214 -5.15 17.82 12.53
C VAL A 214 -4.05 18.70 12.03
N TYR A 215 -2.87 18.12 11.83
CA TYR A 215 -1.71 18.81 11.28
C TYR A 215 -1.42 18.27 9.89
N MET A 216 -1.05 19.15 8.98
CA MET A 216 -0.50 18.79 7.67
C MET A 216 0.96 19.23 7.58
N LEU A 217 1.78 18.39 6.99
CA LEU A 217 3.17 18.73 6.71
C LEU A 217 3.21 19.61 5.46
N GLN A 218 3.67 20.87 5.62
CA GLN A 218 3.83 21.84 4.55
C GLN A 218 5.24 22.44 4.63
N ASP A 219 5.98 22.40 3.54
CA ASP A 219 7.35 22.92 3.46
C ASP A 219 8.27 22.46 4.61
N GLY A 220 8.11 21.22 5.05
CA GLY A 220 8.91 20.63 6.13
C GLY A 220 8.50 21.06 7.55
N VAL A 221 7.34 21.69 7.71
CA VAL A 221 6.82 22.14 9.02
C VAL A 221 5.38 21.60 9.20
N TRP A 222 5.07 21.16 10.42
CA TRP A 222 3.71 20.80 10.79
C TRP A 222 2.86 22.04 11.01
N CYS A 223 1.87 22.25 10.17
CA CYS A 223 0.91 23.34 10.27
C CYS A 223 -0.43 22.81 10.76
N VAL A 224 -1.07 23.49 11.71
CA VAL A 224 -2.44 23.17 12.12
C VAL A 224 -3.35 23.40 10.93
N HIS A 225 -3.96 22.33 10.43
CA HIS A 225 -4.93 22.38 9.35
C HIS A 225 -6.35 22.57 9.88
N ALA A 226 -6.67 21.85 10.94
CA ALA A 226 -7.99 21.89 11.57
C ALA A 226 -7.91 21.55 13.05
N SER A 227 -8.87 22.07 13.81
CA SER A 227 -9.12 21.66 15.19
C SER A 227 -10.61 21.57 15.40
N ALA A 228 -11.06 20.48 15.97
CA ALA A 228 -12.49 20.23 16.21
C ALA A 228 -12.70 19.58 17.57
N THR A 229 -13.75 20.02 18.27
CA THR A 229 -14.09 19.51 19.60
C THR A 229 -15.43 18.79 19.57
N THR A 230 -15.50 17.65 20.21
CA THR A 230 -16.75 16.88 20.43
C THR A 230 -17.07 16.78 21.91
N GLN A 231 -18.35 16.70 22.25
CA GLN A 231 -18.82 16.47 23.61
C GLN A 231 -18.80 14.97 24.01
N LEU A 232 -18.10 14.15 23.22
CA LEU A 232 -17.93 12.74 23.52
C LEU A 232 -16.55 12.52 24.15
N PRO A 233 -16.47 11.73 25.23
CA PRO A 233 -15.18 11.26 25.73
C PRO A 233 -14.64 10.24 24.76
N CYS A 234 -13.51 10.52 24.11
CA CYS A 234 -12.82 9.49 23.34
C CYS A 234 -11.88 8.72 24.27
N LEU A 235 -12.10 7.43 24.31
CA LEU A 235 -11.26 6.54 25.11
C LEU A 235 -9.99 6.15 24.32
N PRO A 236 -8.87 5.88 24.99
CA PRO A 236 -7.65 5.38 24.34
C PRO A 236 -7.86 3.91 23.91
N LEU A 237 -8.77 3.71 22.95
CA LEU A 237 -9.09 2.39 22.43
C LEU A 237 -8.09 1.99 21.34
N LYS A 238 -7.80 0.69 21.27
CA LYS A 238 -6.83 0.12 20.33
C LYS A 238 -7.37 -0.05 18.89
N LEU A 239 -8.38 0.72 18.51
CA LEU A 239 -8.85 0.77 17.13
C LEU A 239 -8.01 1.78 16.35
N ASN A 240 -7.26 1.30 15.38
CA ASN A 240 -6.47 2.19 14.53
C ASN A 240 -7.40 3.11 13.73
N PRO A 241 -7.15 4.42 13.71
CA PRO A 241 -7.87 5.33 12.83
C PRO A 241 -7.74 4.93 11.37
N LEU A 242 -8.79 5.14 10.60
CA LEU A 242 -8.85 4.86 9.17
C LEU A 242 -9.28 6.10 8.40
N ILE A 243 -8.54 6.46 7.33
CA ILE A 243 -8.94 7.53 6.40
C ILE A 243 -9.67 6.92 5.20
N VAL A 244 -10.87 7.41 4.93
CA VAL A 244 -11.65 7.11 3.71
C VAL A 244 -12.38 8.38 3.30
N ASP A 245 -12.30 8.80 2.04
CA ASP A 245 -13.05 9.93 1.48
C ASP A 245 -12.98 11.24 2.27
N ASN A 246 -11.78 11.68 2.62
CA ASN A 246 -11.58 12.86 3.47
C ASN A 246 -12.24 12.76 4.85
N LYS A 247 -12.52 11.56 5.32
CA LYS A 247 -13.06 11.30 6.67
C LYS A 247 -12.12 10.42 7.45
N ILE A 248 -11.98 10.72 8.74
CA ILE A 248 -11.27 9.87 9.69
C ILE A 248 -12.28 9.13 10.53
N TYR A 249 -12.16 7.82 10.56
CA TYR A 249 -12.95 6.92 11.38
C TYR A 249 -12.12 6.43 12.56
N MET A 250 -12.63 6.57 13.77
CA MET A 250 -11.95 6.14 14.99
C MET A 250 -12.95 5.71 16.06
N ALA A 251 -12.49 5.03 17.08
CA ALA A 251 -13.34 4.67 18.20
C ALA A 251 -13.64 5.91 19.08
N ALA A 252 -14.91 6.18 19.35
CA ALA A 252 -15.32 7.13 20.36
C ALA A 252 -15.52 6.46 21.71
N THR A 253 -16.31 5.40 21.72
CA THR A 253 -16.63 4.59 22.88
C THR A 253 -16.52 3.11 22.54
N LEU A 254 -16.84 2.25 23.48
CA LEU A 254 -16.84 0.80 23.23
C LEU A 254 -17.87 0.37 22.15
N SER A 255 -18.86 1.19 21.86
CA SER A 255 -19.95 0.85 20.91
C SER A 255 -20.17 1.89 19.81
N GLU A 256 -19.35 2.94 19.74
CA GLU A 256 -19.53 4.04 18.81
C GLU A 256 -18.25 4.35 18.06
N ILE A 257 -18.39 4.62 16.78
CA ILE A 257 -17.36 5.17 15.91
C ILE A 257 -17.56 6.67 15.75
N LEU A 258 -16.52 7.44 16.00
CA LEU A 258 -16.42 8.86 15.71
C LEU A 258 -15.91 9.06 14.29
N VAL A 259 -16.50 9.98 13.56
CA VAL A 259 -16.06 10.36 12.22
C VAL A 259 -15.80 11.84 12.19
N LEU A 260 -14.59 12.23 11.85
CA LEU A 260 -14.25 13.61 11.51
C LEU A 260 -14.27 13.76 9.99
N ASP A 261 -15.13 14.64 9.49
CA ASP A 261 -15.12 15.06 8.09
C ASP A 261 -14.18 16.25 7.92
N PHE A 262 -13.09 16.08 7.14
CA PHE A 262 -12.10 17.15 6.90
C PHE A 262 -12.66 18.30 6.09
N THR A 263 -13.65 18.05 5.24
CA THR A 263 -14.21 19.08 4.38
C THR A 263 -15.17 19.96 5.16
N ALA A 264 -16.01 19.33 5.98
CA ALA A 264 -17.01 20.04 6.80
C ALA A 264 -16.46 20.50 8.15
N LEU A 265 -15.27 20.02 8.55
CA LEU A 265 -14.66 20.23 9.88
C LEU A 265 -15.64 19.91 11.01
N SER A 266 -16.39 18.84 10.85
CA SER A 266 -17.46 18.46 11.76
C SER A 266 -17.35 17.01 12.18
N PHE A 267 -17.76 16.74 13.41
CA PHE A 267 -17.87 15.40 13.93
C PHE A 267 -19.27 14.84 13.73
N SER A 268 -19.32 13.57 13.43
CA SER A 268 -20.51 12.74 13.50
C SER A 268 -20.18 11.41 14.18
N THR A 269 -21.18 10.71 14.65
CA THR A 269 -21.02 9.40 15.25
C THR A 269 -22.00 8.40 14.67
N PHE A 270 -21.67 7.14 14.75
CA PHE A 270 -22.60 6.07 14.48
C PHE A 270 -22.35 4.87 15.39
N GLN A 271 -23.40 4.14 15.69
CA GLN A 271 -23.34 2.95 16.51
C GLN A 271 -22.76 1.77 15.76
N LEU A 272 -22.04 0.91 16.45
CA LEU A 272 -21.66 -0.40 15.95
C LEU A 272 -22.90 -1.30 15.73
N PRO A 273 -22.76 -2.40 14.98
CA PRO A 273 -23.80 -3.42 14.92
C PRO A 273 -24.21 -3.87 16.32
N GLN A 274 -25.50 -4.14 16.52
CA GLN A 274 -26.03 -4.49 17.82
C GLN A 274 -25.30 -5.66 18.47
N GLY A 275 -24.88 -5.45 19.70
CA GLY A 275 -24.17 -6.48 20.50
C GLY A 275 -22.67 -6.60 20.21
N LEU A 276 -22.13 -5.72 19.34
CA LEU A 276 -20.68 -5.59 19.17
C LEU A 276 -20.12 -4.52 20.08
N VAL A 277 -18.93 -4.81 20.59
CA VAL A 277 -18.17 -3.91 21.46
C VAL A 277 -16.73 -3.88 20.96
N ILE A 278 -16.17 -2.68 20.83
CA ILE A 278 -14.75 -2.49 20.55
C ILE A 278 -13.99 -2.99 21.77
N GLY A 279 -13.38 -4.15 21.63
CA GLY A 279 -12.53 -4.74 22.65
C GLY A 279 -11.05 -4.64 22.27
N ASP A 280 -10.20 -4.96 23.23
CA ASP A 280 -8.76 -5.06 22.98
C ASP A 280 -8.49 -6.09 21.86
N HIS A 281 -7.99 -5.62 20.72
CA HIS A 281 -7.54 -6.43 19.58
C HIS A 281 -8.56 -7.36 18.89
N GLY A 282 -9.85 -7.22 19.19
CA GLY A 282 -10.91 -8.02 18.56
C GLY A 282 -11.64 -7.33 17.41
N THR A 283 -11.31 -6.08 17.12
CA THR A 283 -12.04 -5.26 16.13
C THR A 283 -11.07 -4.40 15.34
N MET A 284 -11.23 -4.36 14.02
CA MET A 284 -10.49 -3.46 13.11
C MET A 284 -11.37 -2.93 12.00
N LEU A 285 -11.02 -1.74 11.51
CA LEU A 285 -11.63 -1.13 10.33
C LEU A 285 -10.77 -1.39 9.09
N SER A 286 -11.43 -1.49 7.94
CA SER A 286 -10.78 -1.58 6.63
C SER A 286 -11.55 -0.76 5.61
N ARG A 287 -10.84 -0.19 4.63
CA ARG A 287 -11.41 0.57 3.52
C ARG A 287 -12.13 -0.36 2.53
N ALA A 288 -13.24 0.08 1.96
CA ALA A 288 -13.88 -0.60 0.83
C ALA A 288 -13.42 -0.01 -0.50
N ASP A 289 -13.35 -0.85 -1.56
CA ASP A 289 -12.82 -0.47 -2.88
C ASP A 289 -13.64 0.60 -3.61
N ASP A 290 -14.93 0.73 -3.28
CA ASP A 290 -15.83 1.71 -3.90
C ASP A 290 -15.71 3.12 -3.31
N ASP A 291 -14.65 3.35 -2.52
CA ASP A 291 -14.33 4.60 -1.82
C ASP A 291 -15.44 5.16 -0.91
N SER A 292 -16.60 4.52 -0.88
CA SER A 292 -17.78 5.02 -0.13
C SER A 292 -18.05 4.26 1.15
N GLY A 293 -17.36 3.14 1.40
CA GLY A 293 -17.66 2.23 2.46
C GLY A 293 -16.49 1.94 3.42
N VAL A 294 -16.86 1.49 4.60
CA VAL A 294 -15.92 1.02 5.62
C VAL A 294 -16.35 -0.36 6.06
N TYR A 295 -15.41 -1.31 6.01
CA TYR A 295 -15.59 -2.61 6.63
C TYR A 295 -15.25 -2.54 8.11
N LEU A 296 -16.04 -3.25 8.91
CA LEU A 296 -15.73 -3.58 10.29
C LEU A 296 -15.49 -5.08 10.37
N ILE A 297 -14.31 -5.45 10.77
CA ILE A 297 -13.92 -6.83 11.01
C ILE A 297 -13.91 -7.05 12.51
N HIS A 298 -14.71 -8.02 12.97
CA HIS A 298 -14.86 -8.31 14.38
C HIS A 298 -14.70 -9.79 14.66
N LEU A 299 -13.82 -10.10 15.60
CA LEU A 299 -13.56 -11.45 16.08
C LEU A 299 -14.45 -11.72 17.29
N LYS A 300 -15.44 -12.58 17.10
CA LYS A 300 -16.24 -13.16 18.17
C LYS A 300 -16.01 -14.68 18.14
N GLU A 301 -15.02 -15.10 18.91
CA GLU A 301 -14.60 -16.52 18.87
C GLU A 301 -15.77 -17.50 18.96
N PRO A 302 -15.79 -18.52 18.11
CA PRO A 302 -14.80 -18.87 17.07
C PRO A 302 -15.11 -18.28 15.69
N GLN A 303 -15.80 -17.16 15.59
CA GLN A 303 -16.28 -16.56 14.35
C GLN A 303 -15.57 -15.23 14.07
N LEU A 304 -15.19 -15.03 12.82
CA LEU A 304 -14.77 -13.75 12.28
C LEU A 304 -15.94 -13.18 11.46
N CYS A 305 -16.51 -12.07 11.93
CA CYS A 305 -17.63 -11.39 11.30
C CYS A 305 -17.14 -10.20 10.51
N ILE A 306 -17.60 -10.04 9.27
CA ILE A 306 -17.25 -8.95 8.37
C ILE A 306 -18.53 -8.17 8.07
N TRP A 307 -18.53 -6.90 8.47
CA TRP A 307 -19.64 -5.98 8.28
C TRP A 307 -19.22 -4.88 7.32
N LEU A 308 -20.14 -4.48 6.44
CA LEU A 308 -19.97 -3.32 5.56
C LEU A 308 -20.87 -2.20 6.05
N ARG A 309 -20.30 -1.02 6.25
CA ARG A 309 -21.06 0.20 6.50
C ARG A 309 -21.60 0.73 5.18
N THR A 310 -22.89 0.68 5.01
CA THR A 310 -23.62 1.44 4.01
C THR A 310 -24.06 2.78 4.63
N ARG A 311 -24.63 3.68 3.86
CA ARG A 311 -24.92 5.08 4.31
C ARG A 311 -25.45 5.16 5.74
N ASP A 312 -26.42 4.33 6.10
CA ASP A 312 -27.10 4.44 7.40
C ASP A 312 -27.02 3.18 8.27
N ASN A 313 -26.68 2.04 7.69
CA ASN A 313 -26.75 0.75 8.37
C ASN A 313 -25.49 -0.11 8.18
N TRP A 314 -25.33 -1.07 9.09
CA TRP A 314 -24.37 -2.14 8.95
C TRP A 314 -25.01 -3.36 8.28
N LEU A 315 -24.36 -3.88 7.25
CA LEU A 315 -24.71 -5.13 6.60
C LEU A 315 -23.67 -6.19 6.97
N LEU A 316 -24.10 -7.29 7.55
CA LEU A 316 -23.24 -8.46 7.72
C LEU A 316 -23.01 -9.09 6.35
N VAL A 317 -21.80 -8.94 5.83
CA VAL A 317 -21.42 -9.40 4.50
C VAL A 317 -20.96 -10.85 4.55
N ASP A 318 -20.26 -11.21 5.64
CA ASP A 318 -19.63 -12.51 5.73
C ASP A 318 -19.38 -12.94 7.17
N THR A 319 -19.35 -14.26 7.38
CA THR A 319 -18.99 -14.88 8.66
C THR A 319 -18.13 -16.10 8.40
N ILE A 320 -16.95 -16.15 8.99
CA ILE A 320 -15.98 -17.24 8.86
C ILE A 320 -15.90 -17.98 10.18
N CYS A 321 -16.21 -19.27 10.18
CA CYS A 321 -15.96 -20.14 11.32
C CYS A 321 -14.49 -20.54 11.37
N LEU A 322 -13.79 -20.10 12.39
CA LEU A 322 -12.37 -20.37 12.55
C LEU A 322 -12.08 -21.75 13.18
N HIS A 323 -13.05 -22.34 13.84
CA HIS A 323 -12.86 -23.62 14.55
C HIS A 323 -12.37 -24.76 13.65
N GLU A 324 -13.05 -24.96 12.50
CA GLU A 324 -12.64 -25.98 11.54
C GLU A 324 -11.28 -25.67 10.89
N MET A 325 -10.98 -24.38 10.77
CA MET A 325 -9.73 -23.91 10.17
C MET A 325 -8.55 -24.16 11.13
N TYR A 326 -8.74 -23.93 12.42
CA TYR A 326 -7.72 -24.20 13.45
C TYR A 326 -7.40 -25.72 13.53
N ALA A 327 -8.41 -26.55 13.43
CA ALA A 327 -8.23 -28.00 13.41
C ALA A 327 -7.35 -28.47 12.24
N LYS A 328 -7.51 -27.87 11.06
CA LYS A 328 -6.68 -28.16 9.87
C LYS A 328 -5.21 -27.77 10.03
N LEU A 329 -4.91 -26.78 10.86
CA LEU A 329 -3.52 -26.38 11.17
C LEU A 329 -2.90 -27.18 12.32
N GLY A 330 -3.62 -28.14 12.89
CA GLY A 330 -3.18 -28.87 14.08
C GLY A 330 -3.12 -27.99 15.33
N MET A 331 -3.85 -26.88 15.33
CA MET A 331 -3.86 -25.88 16.40
C MET A 331 -5.10 -26.04 17.31
N SER A 332 -5.63 -27.23 17.43
CA SER A 332 -6.85 -27.55 18.20
C SER A 332 -6.75 -27.24 19.70
N ASP A 333 -5.54 -27.15 20.24
CA ASP A 333 -5.27 -26.87 21.66
C ASP A 333 -4.83 -25.43 21.94
N VAL A 334 -5.16 -24.49 21.07
CA VAL A 334 -4.82 -23.07 21.32
C VAL A 334 -5.67 -22.54 22.49
N ARG A 335 -5.18 -22.76 23.69
CA ARG A 335 -5.70 -22.19 24.94
C ARG A 335 -5.17 -20.75 25.07
N GLY A 336 -5.55 -19.84 24.19
CA GLY A 336 -5.08 -18.46 24.26
C GLY A 336 -6.03 -17.52 23.55
N CYS A 337 -5.95 -16.24 23.92
CA CYS A 337 -6.70 -15.21 23.21
C CYS A 337 -6.22 -15.15 21.75
N VAL A 338 -7.16 -15.10 20.83
CA VAL A 338 -6.90 -14.80 19.43
C VAL A 338 -7.12 -13.29 19.22
N TRP A 339 -6.21 -12.66 18.54
CA TRP A 339 -6.27 -11.21 18.28
C TRP A 339 -6.20 -10.93 16.80
N ILE A 340 -6.95 -9.93 16.34
CA ILE A 340 -6.75 -9.36 15.02
C ILE A 340 -5.51 -8.46 15.11
N ASN A 341 -4.47 -8.80 14.37
CA ASN A 341 -3.24 -8.02 14.35
C ASN A 341 -3.26 -6.98 13.22
N GLN A 342 -3.75 -7.37 12.02
CA GLN A 342 -3.89 -6.48 10.88
C GLN A 342 -4.95 -6.99 9.92
N VAL A 343 -5.53 -6.07 9.13
CA VAL A 343 -6.53 -6.34 8.10
C VAL A 343 -6.08 -5.71 6.78
N GLY A 344 -6.21 -6.45 5.69
CA GLY A 344 -5.97 -5.92 4.34
C GLY A 344 -7.07 -4.99 3.88
N GLY A 345 -6.76 -4.15 2.89
CA GLY A 345 -7.74 -3.33 2.19
C GLY A 345 -8.90 -4.19 1.68
N ASN A 346 -10.08 -3.59 1.54
CA ASN A 346 -11.30 -4.28 1.08
C ASN A 346 -11.64 -5.56 1.85
N ALA A 347 -11.19 -5.68 3.09
CA ALA A 347 -11.31 -6.87 3.92
C ALA A 347 -10.86 -8.16 3.18
N GLU A 348 -9.82 -8.10 2.37
CA GLU A 348 -9.39 -9.27 1.57
C GLU A 348 -8.74 -10.35 2.41
N PHE A 349 -8.03 -9.95 3.45
CA PHE A 349 -7.37 -10.85 4.38
C PHE A 349 -7.31 -10.30 5.80
N VAL A 350 -7.06 -11.18 6.74
CA VAL A 350 -6.81 -10.83 8.14
C VAL A 350 -5.59 -11.58 8.64
N PHE A 351 -4.72 -10.91 9.37
CA PHE A 351 -3.70 -11.54 10.19
C PHE A 351 -4.22 -11.72 11.61
N LEU A 352 -4.30 -12.97 12.05
CA LEU A 352 -4.67 -13.35 13.41
C LEU A 352 -3.43 -13.76 14.18
N GLN A 353 -3.24 -13.18 15.35
CA GLN A 353 -2.25 -13.64 16.31
C GLN A 353 -2.89 -14.69 17.22
N MET A 354 -2.26 -15.84 17.32
CA MET A 354 -2.69 -16.97 18.13
C MET A 354 -1.52 -17.45 18.99
N GLY A 355 -1.40 -16.92 20.19
CA GLY A 355 -0.25 -17.18 21.07
C GLY A 355 1.07 -16.75 20.41
N ARG A 356 1.94 -17.71 20.10
CA ARG A 356 3.23 -17.47 19.43
C ARG A 356 3.16 -17.55 17.90
N CYS A 357 1.99 -17.80 17.32
CA CYS A 357 1.82 -17.96 15.88
C CYS A 357 1.06 -16.79 15.29
N LEU A 358 1.48 -16.39 14.08
CA LEU A 358 0.75 -15.49 13.19
C LEU A 358 0.12 -16.32 12.08
N VAL A 359 -1.18 -16.14 11.89
CA VAL A 359 -1.99 -16.88 10.94
C VAL A 359 -2.61 -15.91 9.95
N TYR A 360 -2.43 -16.19 8.68
CA TYR A 360 -3.09 -15.47 7.58
C TYR A 360 -4.44 -16.14 7.27
N VAL A 361 -5.48 -15.33 7.14
CA VAL A 361 -6.82 -15.75 6.73
C VAL A 361 -7.20 -14.96 5.48
N GLY A 362 -7.21 -15.61 4.32
CA GLY A 362 -7.78 -15.04 3.10
C GLY A 362 -9.30 -15.13 3.15
N ILE A 363 -9.98 -13.98 3.17
CA ILE A 363 -11.44 -13.93 3.41
C ILE A 363 -12.17 -14.55 2.22
N LYS A 364 -11.97 -14.06 1.00
CA LYS A 364 -12.65 -14.55 -0.21
C LYS A 364 -12.28 -15.99 -0.56
N CYS A 365 -11.00 -16.34 -0.48
CA CYS A 365 -10.49 -17.66 -0.87
C CYS A 365 -10.59 -18.71 0.24
N ARG A 366 -11.00 -18.32 1.45
CA ARG A 366 -11.08 -19.19 2.63
C ARG A 366 -9.76 -19.93 2.93
N LYS A 367 -8.65 -19.32 2.53
CA LYS A 367 -7.33 -19.90 2.77
C LYS A 367 -6.87 -19.51 4.17
N LEU A 368 -6.42 -20.51 4.92
CA LEU A 368 -5.77 -20.32 6.22
C LEU A 368 -4.36 -20.89 6.16
N CYS A 369 -3.37 -20.14 6.62
CA CYS A 369 -2.02 -20.67 6.77
C CYS A 369 -1.28 -19.98 7.91
N LYS A 370 -0.47 -20.77 8.63
CA LYS A 370 0.49 -20.23 9.58
C LYS A 370 1.63 -19.59 8.77
N VAL A 371 1.85 -18.30 8.97
CA VAL A 371 2.83 -17.51 8.19
C VAL A 371 4.07 -17.15 8.99
N TYR A 372 3.98 -17.13 10.31
CA TYR A 372 5.11 -16.87 11.18
C TYR A 372 4.92 -17.52 12.55
N GLU A 373 6.03 -17.85 13.20
CA GLU A 373 6.05 -18.31 14.58
C GLU A 373 7.21 -17.64 15.32
N LEU A 374 6.94 -17.06 16.48
CA LEU A 374 7.96 -16.46 17.33
C LEU A 374 9.00 -17.51 17.72
N THR A 375 10.26 -17.21 17.46
CA THR A 375 11.42 -18.01 17.88
C THR A 375 11.74 -17.76 19.36
N SER A 376 12.70 -18.48 19.90
CA SER A 376 13.19 -18.24 21.28
C SER A 376 13.83 -16.86 21.45
N GLU A 377 14.27 -16.24 20.36
CA GLU A 377 14.91 -14.92 20.38
C GLU A 377 13.88 -13.78 20.32
N ASP A 378 12.67 -14.07 19.85
CA ASP A 378 11.62 -13.08 19.73
C ASP A 378 10.93 -12.86 21.08
N GLN A 379 10.62 -11.60 21.40
CA GLN A 379 10.03 -11.22 22.69
C GLN A 379 8.51 -11.15 22.62
N TRP A 380 7.96 -10.57 21.53
CA TRP A 380 6.54 -10.31 21.35
C TRP A 380 6.22 -10.06 19.88
N PHE A 381 4.92 -10.05 19.52
CA PHE A 381 4.47 -9.51 18.25
C PHE A 381 4.18 -8.02 18.38
N GLY A 382 4.86 -7.21 17.61
CA GLY A 382 4.45 -5.84 17.34
C GLY A 382 3.38 -5.77 16.25
N PRO A 383 3.05 -4.56 15.79
CA PRO A 383 2.19 -4.36 14.63
C PRO A 383 2.74 -5.10 13.41
N ILE A 384 1.85 -5.76 12.68
CA ILE A 384 2.16 -6.41 11.41
C ILE A 384 1.83 -5.44 10.30
N GLN A 385 2.79 -5.23 9.38
CA GLN A 385 2.63 -4.29 8.28
C GLN A 385 2.64 -5.06 6.96
N PRO A 386 1.50 -5.19 6.26
CA PRO A 386 1.43 -5.86 4.97
C PRO A 386 2.25 -5.12 3.92
N CYS A 387 2.94 -5.85 3.06
CA CYS A 387 3.62 -5.32 1.89
C CYS A 387 2.88 -5.80 0.65
N MET A 388 2.21 -4.87 -0.01
CA MET A 388 1.40 -5.15 -1.20
C MET A 388 2.20 -4.84 -2.47
N THR A 389 1.77 -5.33 -3.62
CA THR A 389 2.25 -4.81 -4.90
C THR A 389 1.78 -3.37 -5.08
N ILE A 390 2.65 -2.51 -5.67
CA ILE A 390 2.30 -1.10 -5.93
C ILE A 390 1.17 -1.03 -6.95
N TRP A 391 0.17 -0.23 -6.62
CA TRP A 391 -0.93 0.06 -7.51
C TRP A 391 -1.34 1.55 -7.42
N PRO A 392 -1.58 2.27 -8.53
CA PRO A 392 -1.30 1.86 -9.92
C PRO A 392 0.20 1.69 -10.18
N PRO A 393 0.59 0.88 -11.21
CA PRO A 393 2.00 0.73 -11.56
C PRO A 393 2.56 2.07 -12.04
N THR A 394 3.81 2.35 -11.64
CA THR A 394 4.49 3.57 -12.09
C THR A 394 5.15 3.34 -13.43
N PHE A 395 4.76 4.13 -14.43
CA PHE A 395 5.38 4.11 -15.75
C PHE A 395 6.50 5.16 -15.82
N PRO A 396 7.63 4.83 -16.48
CA PRO A 396 8.69 5.81 -16.69
C PRO A 396 8.21 6.92 -17.63
N ALA A 397 8.65 8.16 -17.39
CA ALA A 397 8.37 9.26 -18.31
C ALA A 397 8.97 8.97 -19.70
N LEU A 398 8.16 9.10 -20.75
CA LEU A 398 8.67 9.07 -22.11
C LEU A 398 9.54 10.32 -22.29
N LYS A 399 10.81 10.13 -22.73
CA LYS A 399 11.61 11.25 -23.18
C LYS A 399 11.00 11.76 -24.47
N ASP A 400 10.60 13.03 -24.51
CA ASP A 400 10.20 13.68 -25.74
C ASP A 400 11.38 13.64 -26.70
N ASP A 401 11.16 13.18 -27.92
CA ASP A 401 12.17 13.19 -28.98
C ASP A 401 12.51 14.66 -29.28
N PRO A 402 13.78 15.11 -29.18
CA PRO A 402 14.16 16.49 -29.46
C PRO A 402 14.03 16.88 -30.95
N ALA A 403 13.32 16.12 -31.76
CA ALA A 403 13.23 16.28 -33.21
C ALA A 403 12.00 17.06 -33.72
N SER A 404 11.16 17.63 -32.84
CA SER A 404 9.97 18.39 -33.30
C SER A 404 10.13 19.92 -33.35
N ASP A 405 11.29 20.48 -32.96
CA ASP A 405 11.51 21.94 -32.99
C ASP A 405 12.33 22.41 -34.20
N ALA A 406 12.39 21.65 -35.28
CA ALA A 406 13.04 22.03 -36.52
C ALA A 406 12.05 21.98 -37.71
N THR A 407 11.06 22.88 -37.70
CA THR A 407 10.40 23.36 -38.94
C THR A 407 9.92 24.79 -38.76
#